data_01d2bac63f48a307b9824c95b363b8b4
#
_entry.id   01d2bac63f48a307b9824c95b363b8b4
#
_cell.length_a   1.000
_cell.length_b   1.000
_cell.length_c   1.000
_cell.angle_alpha   90.00
_cell.angle_beta   90.00
_cell.angle_gamma   90.00
#
_symmetry.space_group_name_H-M   'P 1'
#
loop_
_entity.id
_entity.type
_entity.pdbx_description
1 polymer ?
#
loop_
_entity_poly.entity_id
_entity_poly.type
_entity_poly.pdbx_seq_one_letter_code
_entity_poly.pdbx_strand_id
1 'polypeptide(L)'
;QMNTMRAVRVESCGGPEQMSVQVVPRPEPGPGEIRIRLSACGINLIDTYHRSGLYPLSMPTGLGCEGAGIVEVVGDGVDDLIVGDRVGFAMAMGAYAEAIVLVRGAVVKIPEGVTDEEVAAGLLKAMTVDYLFNDTFALSGGETVLFHAAAGGVGLIACQWAKTIGVRLIGTASTEAKCELALSHGATECFVSGSVDVEDRLRACAPAGYPVVYDSVGKATYRMSLGLLAPLGTFVSFGNASGPIDAVVPSELALGGSLYFTRPTLATHMARVGWMQASADRIFELMQTGGLKVDINQRYALDDVVRAHRDLEGRRTTGSSLLIP
;
A
#
# COMPACT_ATOMS: atom_id res chain seq x y z
N GLN A 1 -27.10 4.34 -27.92
CA GLN A 1 -25.90 4.99 -27.36
C GLN A 1 -25.00 3.90 -26.83
N MET A 2 -23.74 3.81 -27.32
CA MET A 2 -22.75 2.89 -26.72
C MET A 2 -22.54 3.32 -25.25
N ASN A 3 -22.68 2.38 -24.33
CA ASN A 3 -22.41 2.60 -22.92
C ASN A 3 -20.89 2.70 -22.73
N THR A 4 -20.38 3.90 -22.51
CA THR A 4 -18.94 4.17 -22.40
C THR A 4 -18.60 4.72 -21.03
N MET A 5 -17.30 4.70 -20.70
CA MET A 5 -16.76 5.29 -19.48
C MET A 5 -15.39 5.92 -19.77
N ARG A 6 -14.92 6.73 -18.82
CA ARG A 6 -13.57 7.27 -18.82
C ARG A 6 -12.67 6.35 -17.99
N ALA A 7 -11.49 6.07 -18.51
CA ALA A 7 -10.48 5.26 -17.82
C ALA A 7 -9.08 5.70 -18.21
N VAL A 8 -8.14 5.57 -17.28
CA VAL A 8 -6.73 5.76 -17.57
C VAL A 8 -6.20 4.54 -18.33
N ARG A 9 -5.46 4.80 -19.40
CA ARG A 9 -4.79 3.78 -20.22
C ARG A 9 -3.31 4.11 -20.34
N VAL A 10 -2.51 3.04 -20.41
CA VAL A 10 -1.07 3.09 -20.65
C VAL A 10 -0.79 2.27 -21.90
N GLU A 11 -0.31 2.92 -22.95
CA GLU A 11 -0.03 2.26 -24.25
C GLU A 11 1.34 1.57 -24.25
N SER A 12 2.32 2.16 -23.58
CA SER A 12 3.67 1.62 -23.43
C SER A 12 4.27 2.00 -22.07
N CYS A 13 5.19 1.17 -21.58
CA CYS A 13 5.90 1.46 -20.32
C CYS A 13 6.71 2.75 -20.41
N GLY A 14 6.78 3.49 -19.31
CA GLY A 14 7.57 4.71 -19.23
C GLY A 14 7.19 5.61 -18.06
N GLY A 15 7.46 6.90 -18.24
CA GLY A 15 7.15 7.92 -17.26
C GLY A 15 5.65 8.24 -17.14
N PRO A 16 5.29 9.17 -16.25
CA PRO A 16 3.90 9.54 -16.02
C PRO A 16 3.14 10.01 -17.27
N GLU A 17 3.85 10.57 -18.23
CA GLU A 17 3.31 11.04 -19.53
C GLU A 17 2.75 9.91 -20.41
N GLN A 18 3.05 8.65 -20.10
CA GLN A 18 2.48 7.50 -20.81
C GLN A 18 1.03 7.19 -20.41
N MET A 19 0.53 7.83 -19.37
CA MET A 19 -0.86 7.71 -18.95
C MET A 19 -1.74 8.73 -19.69
N SER A 20 -2.89 8.26 -20.16
CA SER A 20 -3.92 9.13 -20.74
C SER A 20 -5.31 8.68 -20.33
N VAL A 21 -6.21 9.64 -20.14
CA VAL A 21 -7.64 9.34 -19.93
C VAL A 21 -8.28 9.13 -21.30
N GLN A 22 -8.91 7.98 -21.48
CA GLN A 22 -9.56 7.58 -22.71
C GLN A 22 -11.03 7.25 -22.46
N VAL A 23 -11.87 7.43 -23.47
CA VAL A 23 -13.25 6.94 -23.48
C VAL A 23 -13.22 5.51 -24.02
N VAL A 24 -13.64 4.57 -23.19
CA VAL A 24 -13.63 3.14 -23.49
C VAL A 24 -15.02 2.54 -23.28
N PRO A 25 -15.31 1.36 -23.87
CA PRO A 25 -16.55 0.67 -23.56
C PRO A 25 -16.67 0.40 -22.05
N ARG A 26 -17.85 0.66 -21.48
CA ARG A 26 -18.13 0.32 -20.08
C ARG A 26 -18.28 -1.21 -19.99
N PRO A 27 -17.50 -1.88 -19.12
CA PRO A 27 -17.51 -3.34 -19.10
C PRO A 27 -18.82 -3.89 -18.52
N GLU A 28 -19.27 -5.03 -19.03
CA GLU A 28 -20.44 -5.74 -18.49
C GLU A 28 -19.99 -6.97 -17.71
N PRO A 29 -20.57 -7.22 -16.52
CA PRO A 29 -20.21 -8.38 -15.71
C PRO A 29 -20.79 -9.66 -16.30
N GLY A 30 -19.97 -10.71 -16.32
CA GLY A 30 -20.38 -12.07 -16.59
C GLY A 30 -20.86 -12.80 -15.32
N PRO A 31 -21.13 -14.12 -15.42
CA PRO A 31 -21.50 -14.94 -14.28
C PRO A 31 -20.43 -14.87 -13.18
N GLY A 32 -20.85 -14.70 -11.92
CA GLY A 32 -19.95 -14.58 -10.78
C GLY A 32 -19.26 -13.23 -10.62
N GLU A 33 -19.55 -12.28 -11.48
CA GLU A 33 -18.93 -10.95 -11.49
C GLU A 33 -19.93 -9.85 -11.11
N ILE A 34 -19.40 -8.73 -10.69
CA ILE A 34 -20.14 -7.50 -10.43
C ILE A 34 -19.50 -6.33 -11.16
N ARG A 35 -20.29 -5.32 -11.52
CA ARG A 35 -19.77 -4.02 -11.92
C ARG A 35 -19.93 -3.03 -10.78
N ILE A 36 -18.85 -2.32 -10.49
CA ILE A 36 -18.76 -1.30 -9.46
C ILE A 36 -18.61 0.06 -10.14
N ARG A 37 -19.47 1.01 -9.78
CA ARG A 37 -19.24 2.43 -10.06
C ARG A 37 -18.30 2.96 -8.98
N LEU A 38 -17.12 3.39 -9.40
CA LEU A 38 -16.07 3.82 -8.47
C LEU A 38 -16.38 5.22 -7.90
N SER A 39 -16.37 5.32 -6.59
CA SER A 39 -16.45 6.58 -5.84
C SER A 39 -15.08 7.23 -5.73
N ALA A 40 -14.05 6.42 -5.56
CA ALA A 40 -12.66 6.83 -5.45
C ALA A 40 -11.71 5.68 -5.79
N CYS A 41 -10.53 6.03 -6.30
CA CYS A 41 -9.46 5.10 -6.62
C CYS A 41 -8.23 5.45 -5.77
N GLY A 42 -7.62 4.47 -5.12
CA GLY A 42 -6.38 4.67 -4.37
C GLY A 42 -5.18 4.77 -5.30
N ILE A 43 -4.25 5.65 -4.97
CA ILE A 43 -2.98 5.78 -5.66
C ILE A 43 -1.90 5.13 -4.81
N ASN A 44 -1.14 4.21 -5.39
CA ASN A 44 -0.11 3.45 -4.70
C ASN A 44 1.20 3.45 -5.49
N LEU A 45 2.33 3.31 -4.81
CA LEU A 45 3.63 3.19 -5.48
C LEU A 45 3.70 2.03 -6.46
N ILE A 46 2.99 0.92 -6.21
CA ILE A 46 2.93 -0.20 -7.14
C ILE A 46 2.40 0.22 -8.52
N ASP A 47 1.51 1.20 -8.58
CA ASP A 47 0.98 1.71 -9.85
C ASP A 47 2.09 2.32 -10.70
N THR A 48 3.06 2.97 -10.07
CA THR A 48 4.24 3.51 -10.77
C THR A 48 5.16 2.39 -11.26
N TYR A 49 5.25 1.28 -10.54
CA TYR A 49 6.04 0.10 -10.94
C TYR A 49 5.39 -0.62 -12.13
N HIS A 50 4.08 -0.73 -12.16
CA HIS A 50 3.33 -1.24 -13.31
C HIS A 50 3.49 -0.33 -14.54
N ARG A 51 3.32 0.97 -14.35
CA ARG A 51 3.44 1.95 -15.43
C ARG A 51 4.85 1.97 -16.04
N SER A 52 5.88 1.94 -15.24
CA SER A 52 7.28 1.99 -15.69
C SER A 52 7.80 0.68 -16.28
N GLY A 53 7.12 -0.43 -16.03
CA GLY A 53 7.56 -1.77 -16.45
C GLY A 53 8.48 -2.47 -15.47
N LEU A 54 8.77 -1.88 -14.31
CA LEU A 54 9.52 -2.55 -13.23
C LEU A 54 8.80 -3.85 -12.82
N TYR A 55 7.47 -3.80 -12.72
CA TYR A 55 6.59 -4.96 -12.60
C TYR A 55 5.90 -5.16 -13.95
N PRO A 56 6.33 -6.17 -14.74
CA PRO A 56 5.85 -6.31 -16.12
C PRO A 56 4.35 -6.54 -16.23
N LEU A 57 3.71 -5.80 -17.14
CA LEU A 57 2.33 -6.01 -17.58
C LEU A 57 2.28 -6.04 -19.10
N SER A 58 1.30 -6.75 -19.64
CA SER A 58 1.03 -6.69 -21.10
C SER A 58 0.41 -5.34 -21.42
N MET A 59 1.03 -4.61 -22.35
CA MET A 59 0.52 -3.32 -22.85
C MET A 59 -0.29 -3.50 -24.14
N PRO A 60 -1.31 -2.68 -24.40
CA PRO A 60 -1.83 -1.61 -23.55
C PRO A 60 -2.64 -2.14 -22.35
N THR A 61 -2.70 -1.36 -21.27
CA THR A 61 -3.41 -1.77 -20.06
C THR A 61 -4.10 -0.60 -19.37
N GLY A 62 -5.08 -0.92 -18.51
CA GLY A 62 -5.53 -0.03 -17.46
C GLY A 62 -4.49 0.06 -16.35
N LEU A 63 -4.73 0.89 -15.36
CA LEU A 63 -3.83 1.07 -14.21
C LEU A 63 -4.64 1.25 -12.93
N GLY A 64 -3.94 1.14 -11.79
CA GLY A 64 -4.55 1.23 -10.46
C GLY A 64 -4.96 -0.12 -9.92
N CYS A 65 -4.81 -0.30 -8.60
CA CYS A 65 -5.00 -1.59 -7.94
C CYS A 65 -6.00 -1.54 -6.79
N GLU A 66 -6.51 -0.38 -6.44
CA GLU A 66 -7.33 -0.17 -5.26
C GLU A 66 -8.47 0.80 -5.53
N GLY A 67 -9.62 0.52 -4.96
CA GLY A 67 -10.76 1.42 -5.09
C GLY A 67 -11.93 1.00 -4.21
N ALA A 68 -12.93 1.85 -4.19
CA ALA A 68 -14.19 1.62 -3.51
C ALA A 68 -15.34 2.30 -4.26
N GLY A 69 -16.51 1.74 -4.17
CA GLY A 69 -17.67 2.31 -4.82
C GLY A 69 -18.94 1.50 -4.57
N ILE A 70 -19.87 1.63 -5.48
CA ILE A 70 -21.24 1.11 -5.34
C ILE A 70 -21.47 0.08 -6.42
N VAL A 71 -21.99 -1.08 -6.04
CA VAL A 71 -22.42 -2.13 -6.97
C VAL A 71 -23.56 -1.59 -7.84
N GLU A 72 -23.37 -1.56 -9.14
CA GLU A 72 -24.40 -1.09 -10.09
C GLU A 72 -24.98 -2.23 -10.95
N VAL A 73 -24.29 -3.33 -11.12
CA VAL A 73 -24.78 -4.54 -11.80
C VAL A 73 -24.25 -5.77 -11.10
N VAL A 74 -25.08 -6.76 -10.93
CA VAL A 74 -24.75 -8.06 -10.34
C VAL A 74 -24.94 -9.12 -11.41
N GLY A 75 -23.87 -9.92 -11.66
CA GLY A 75 -23.91 -11.04 -12.58
C GLY A 75 -24.57 -12.29 -11.97
N ASP A 76 -24.94 -13.23 -12.82
CA ASP A 76 -25.58 -14.47 -12.38
C ASP A 76 -24.70 -15.23 -11.39
N GLY A 77 -25.31 -15.82 -10.36
CA GLY A 77 -24.63 -16.62 -9.35
C GLY A 77 -23.95 -15.82 -8.22
N VAL A 78 -24.13 -14.49 -8.19
CA VAL A 78 -23.74 -13.66 -7.05
C VAL A 78 -24.99 -13.42 -6.19
N ASP A 79 -25.08 -14.07 -5.04
CA ASP A 79 -26.31 -14.09 -4.22
C ASP A 79 -26.21 -13.24 -2.96
N ASP A 80 -25.03 -12.78 -2.58
CA ASP A 80 -24.75 -12.07 -1.34
C ASP A 80 -24.45 -10.57 -1.50
N LEU A 81 -24.56 -10.06 -2.73
CA LEU A 81 -24.46 -8.64 -3.07
C LEU A 81 -25.70 -8.19 -3.87
N ILE A 82 -26.12 -6.96 -3.63
CA ILE A 82 -27.20 -6.32 -4.38
C ILE A 82 -26.74 -4.98 -4.93
N VAL A 83 -27.44 -4.48 -5.95
CA VAL A 83 -27.24 -3.13 -6.47
C VAL A 83 -27.44 -2.11 -5.34
N GLY A 84 -26.50 -1.20 -5.18
CA GLY A 84 -26.46 -0.21 -4.10
C GLY A 84 -25.53 -0.57 -2.94
N ASP A 85 -25.07 -1.82 -2.83
CA ASP A 85 -24.07 -2.19 -1.82
C ASP A 85 -22.78 -1.43 -2.04
N ARG A 86 -22.18 -0.97 -0.94
CA ARG A 86 -20.85 -0.34 -0.93
C ARG A 86 -19.78 -1.41 -0.77
N VAL A 87 -18.81 -1.40 -1.66
CA VAL A 87 -17.73 -2.40 -1.70
C VAL A 87 -16.38 -1.76 -1.95
N GLY A 88 -15.32 -2.41 -1.47
CA GLY A 88 -13.95 -2.06 -1.72
C GLY A 88 -13.13 -3.24 -2.18
N PHE A 89 -11.98 -2.96 -2.77
CA PHE A 89 -11.05 -3.98 -3.25
C PHE A 89 -9.61 -3.49 -3.21
N ALA A 90 -8.69 -4.43 -3.22
CA ALA A 90 -7.27 -4.20 -3.33
C ALA A 90 -6.65 -5.23 -4.29
N MET A 91 -5.55 -4.86 -4.94
CA MET A 91 -4.80 -5.72 -5.87
C MET A 91 -5.61 -6.21 -7.08
N ALA A 92 -6.60 -5.43 -7.51
CA ALA A 92 -7.37 -5.71 -8.72
C ALA A 92 -7.09 -4.62 -9.78
N MET A 93 -6.47 -4.99 -10.89
CA MET A 93 -5.98 -4.07 -11.92
C MET A 93 -7.11 -3.34 -12.65
N GLY A 94 -6.90 -2.06 -12.96
CA GLY A 94 -7.82 -1.24 -13.75
C GLY A 94 -8.68 -0.28 -12.93
N ALA A 95 -8.27 -0.01 -11.68
CA ALA A 95 -9.03 0.84 -10.75
C ALA A 95 -9.09 2.33 -11.14
N TYR A 96 -8.19 2.81 -11.99
CA TYR A 96 -8.21 4.21 -12.45
C TYR A 96 -9.27 4.41 -13.55
N ALA A 97 -10.53 4.30 -13.18
CA ALA A 97 -11.66 4.33 -14.09
C ALA A 97 -12.94 4.76 -13.38
N GLU A 98 -13.97 5.10 -14.15
CA GLU A 98 -15.30 5.38 -13.59
C GLU A 98 -16.04 4.11 -13.12
N ALA A 99 -15.71 2.94 -13.72
CA ALA A 99 -16.27 1.66 -13.31
C ALA A 99 -15.25 0.52 -13.52
N ILE A 100 -15.46 -0.58 -12.81
CA ILE A 100 -14.66 -1.79 -12.93
C ILE A 100 -15.57 -3.02 -12.77
N VAL A 101 -15.25 -4.10 -13.50
CA VAL A 101 -15.87 -5.41 -13.31
C VAL A 101 -14.89 -6.33 -12.58
N LEU A 102 -15.34 -6.91 -11.49
CA LEU A 102 -14.56 -7.84 -10.67
C LEU A 102 -15.38 -9.08 -10.33
N VAL A 103 -14.69 -10.21 -10.12
CA VAL A 103 -15.31 -11.40 -9.53
C VAL A 103 -15.74 -11.10 -8.09
N ARG A 104 -16.84 -11.73 -7.66
CA ARG A 104 -17.38 -11.53 -6.30
C ARG A 104 -16.33 -11.70 -5.20
N GLY A 105 -15.47 -12.68 -5.32
CA GLY A 105 -14.42 -12.99 -4.32
C GLY A 105 -13.31 -11.94 -4.20
N ALA A 106 -13.23 -10.99 -5.14
CA ALA A 106 -12.21 -9.94 -5.14
C ALA A 106 -12.64 -8.68 -4.36
N VAL A 107 -13.85 -8.64 -3.83
CA VAL A 107 -14.38 -7.45 -3.13
C VAL A 107 -14.83 -7.78 -1.71
N VAL A 108 -14.82 -6.77 -0.87
CA VAL A 108 -15.36 -6.82 0.50
C VAL A 108 -16.45 -5.76 0.66
N LYS A 109 -17.49 -6.08 1.43
CA LYS A 109 -18.52 -5.10 1.80
C LYS A 109 -17.94 -4.06 2.75
N ILE A 110 -18.30 -2.81 2.54
CA ILE A 110 -17.91 -1.72 3.43
C ILE A 110 -18.97 -1.61 4.52
N PRO A 111 -18.58 -1.71 5.81
CA PRO A 111 -19.52 -1.62 6.92
C PRO A 111 -19.98 -0.18 7.14
N GLU A 112 -21.06 -0.04 7.91
CA GLU A 112 -21.53 1.24 8.39
C GLU A 112 -20.44 1.95 9.22
N GLY A 113 -20.35 3.27 9.10
CA GLY A 113 -19.34 4.09 9.80
C GLY A 113 -18.00 4.18 9.13
N VAL A 114 -17.77 3.47 8.01
CA VAL A 114 -16.57 3.57 7.18
C VAL A 114 -16.96 4.15 5.82
N THR A 115 -16.21 5.13 5.33
CA THR A 115 -16.50 5.79 4.05
C THR A 115 -15.82 5.08 2.87
N ASP A 116 -16.36 5.27 1.66
CA ASP A 116 -15.75 4.76 0.44
C ASP A 116 -14.34 5.32 0.24
N GLU A 117 -14.14 6.61 0.53
CA GLU A 117 -12.83 7.23 0.41
C GLU A 117 -11.80 6.64 1.38
N GLU A 118 -12.18 6.37 2.64
CA GLU A 118 -11.29 5.71 3.60
C GLU A 118 -10.86 4.33 3.11
N VAL A 119 -11.78 3.57 2.53
CA VAL A 119 -11.49 2.25 1.97
C VAL A 119 -10.61 2.36 0.73
N ALA A 120 -10.95 3.23 -0.21
CA ALA A 120 -10.15 3.44 -1.42
C ALA A 120 -8.74 3.95 -1.13
N ALA A 121 -8.57 4.73 -0.07
CA ALA A 121 -7.28 5.29 0.33
C ALA A 121 -6.45 4.37 1.23
N GLY A 122 -7.09 3.43 1.92
CA GLY A 122 -6.43 2.72 3.02
C GLY A 122 -6.44 1.20 2.96
N LEU A 123 -7.33 0.54 2.23
CA LEU A 123 -7.50 -0.90 2.31
C LEU A 123 -6.24 -1.68 1.90
N LEU A 124 -5.66 -1.37 0.73
CA LEU A 124 -4.44 -2.01 0.24
C LEU A 124 -3.28 -1.77 1.20
N LYS A 125 -3.13 -0.55 1.67
CA LYS A 125 -2.07 -0.15 2.60
C LYS A 125 -2.23 -0.83 3.96
N ALA A 126 -3.44 -0.88 4.49
CA ALA A 126 -3.73 -1.54 5.76
C ALA A 126 -3.58 -3.06 5.67
N MET A 127 -3.98 -3.70 4.58
CA MET A 127 -3.71 -5.12 4.33
C MET A 127 -2.21 -5.40 4.22
N THR A 128 -1.43 -4.48 3.68
CA THR A 128 0.03 -4.58 3.66
C THR A 128 0.59 -4.57 5.08
N VAL A 129 0.17 -3.63 5.92
CA VAL A 129 0.60 -3.61 7.33
C VAL A 129 0.15 -4.87 8.07
N ASP A 130 -1.06 -5.35 7.81
CA ASP A 130 -1.58 -6.56 8.43
C ASP A 130 -0.66 -7.77 8.19
N TYR A 131 -0.32 -8.07 6.93
CA TYR A 131 0.57 -9.20 6.68
C TYR A 131 2.00 -8.96 7.17
N LEU A 132 2.50 -7.72 7.08
CA LEU A 132 3.84 -7.39 7.58
C LEU A 132 3.97 -7.66 9.08
N PHE A 133 2.97 -7.26 9.87
CA PHE A 133 3.00 -7.32 11.33
C PHE A 133 2.50 -8.62 11.92
N ASN A 134 1.67 -9.36 11.20
CA ASN A 134 1.08 -10.61 11.70
C ASN A 134 1.65 -11.87 11.03
N ASP A 135 1.93 -11.83 9.72
CA ASP A 135 2.33 -13.02 8.97
C ASP A 135 3.83 -13.07 8.68
N THR A 136 4.43 -11.97 8.22
CA THR A 136 5.86 -11.95 7.83
C THR A 136 6.77 -11.98 9.05
N PHE A 137 6.51 -11.14 10.02
CA PHE A 137 7.15 -11.16 11.33
C PHE A 137 6.07 -10.89 12.37
N ALA A 138 5.68 -11.93 13.09
CA ALA A 138 4.59 -11.84 14.07
C ALA A 138 4.99 -10.99 15.28
N LEU A 139 4.53 -9.75 15.27
CA LEU A 139 4.74 -8.83 16.40
C LEU A 139 3.82 -9.21 17.55
N SER A 140 4.35 -9.25 18.76
CA SER A 140 3.62 -9.63 19.96
C SER A 140 3.42 -8.49 20.98
N GLY A 141 4.09 -7.36 20.73
CA GLY A 141 4.14 -6.22 21.64
C GLY A 141 5.48 -6.15 22.39
N GLY A 142 5.94 -4.91 22.61
CA GLY A 142 7.22 -4.65 23.30
C GLY A 142 8.45 -4.64 22.38
N GLU A 143 8.36 -5.15 21.13
CA GLU A 143 9.46 -5.07 20.18
C GLU A 143 9.76 -3.62 19.78
N THR A 144 11.03 -3.36 19.47
CA THR A 144 11.46 -2.12 18.79
C THR A 144 11.79 -2.45 17.35
N VAL A 145 11.07 -1.87 16.41
CA VAL A 145 11.20 -2.17 14.97
C VAL A 145 11.60 -0.92 14.19
N LEU A 146 12.27 -1.11 13.06
CA LEU A 146 12.60 -0.04 12.12
C LEU A 146 11.65 -0.10 10.92
N PHE A 147 11.06 1.03 10.58
CA PHE A 147 10.15 1.18 9.46
C PHE A 147 10.54 2.40 8.62
N HIS A 148 11.06 2.17 7.42
CA HIS A 148 11.43 3.25 6.51
C HIS A 148 10.20 3.88 5.84
N ALA A 149 10.32 5.16 5.46
CA ALA A 149 9.23 5.93 4.86
C ALA A 149 7.97 5.97 5.75
N ALA A 150 8.17 6.25 7.04
CA ALA A 150 7.13 6.18 8.07
C ALA A 150 5.99 7.20 7.91
N ALA A 151 6.15 8.23 7.08
CA ALA A 151 5.11 9.23 6.81
C ALA A 151 4.39 9.04 5.47
N GLY A 152 4.69 7.97 4.75
CA GLY A 152 3.93 7.57 3.56
C GLY A 152 2.59 6.91 3.93
N GLY A 153 1.79 6.56 2.93
CA GLY A 153 0.47 5.96 3.15
C GLY A 153 0.51 4.69 3.99
N VAL A 154 1.40 3.76 3.68
CA VAL A 154 1.61 2.54 4.47
C VAL A 154 2.23 2.90 5.83
N GLY A 155 3.20 3.81 5.85
CA GLY A 155 3.93 4.20 7.06
C GLY A 155 3.03 4.78 8.15
N LEU A 156 2.11 5.68 7.82
CA LEU A 156 1.19 6.27 8.80
C LEU A 156 0.23 5.24 9.38
N ILE A 157 -0.19 4.27 8.60
CA ILE A 157 -0.99 3.14 9.07
C ILE A 157 -0.15 2.24 9.99
N ALA A 158 1.09 1.95 9.60
CA ALA A 158 2.01 1.17 10.40
C ALA A 158 2.29 1.82 11.77
N CYS A 159 2.50 3.14 11.81
CA CYS A 159 2.69 3.89 13.07
C CYS A 159 1.51 3.69 14.03
N GLN A 160 0.28 3.86 13.53
CA GLN A 160 -0.93 3.71 14.32
C GLN A 160 -1.14 2.26 14.79
N TRP A 161 -0.93 1.30 13.91
CA TRP A 161 -1.08 -0.12 14.21
C TRP A 161 -0.04 -0.58 15.27
N ALA A 162 1.21 -0.17 15.10
CA ALA A 162 2.26 -0.45 16.06
C ALA A 162 1.91 0.09 17.46
N LYS A 163 1.41 1.33 17.55
CA LYS A 163 0.93 1.90 18.80
C LYS A 163 -0.18 1.07 19.43
N THR A 164 -1.14 0.62 18.65
CA THR A 164 -2.28 -0.19 19.11
C THR A 164 -1.83 -1.51 19.75
N ILE A 165 -0.78 -2.13 19.20
CA ILE A 165 -0.27 -3.44 19.69
C ILE A 165 0.93 -3.32 20.65
N GLY A 166 1.30 -2.10 21.05
CA GLY A 166 2.39 -1.88 22.01
C GLY A 166 3.80 -2.09 21.45
N VAL A 167 4.00 -1.88 20.16
CA VAL A 167 5.29 -1.96 19.48
C VAL A 167 5.90 -0.58 19.36
N ARG A 168 7.22 -0.48 19.64
CA ARG A 168 7.99 0.75 19.45
C ARG A 168 8.46 0.84 18.01
N LEU A 169 7.81 1.66 17.20
CA LEU A 169 8.18 1.87 15.82
C LEU A 169 9.14 3.06 15.73
N ILE A 170 10.35 2.78 15.26
CA ILE A 170 11.35 3.77 14.91
C ILE A 170 11.27 3.99 13.40
N GLY A 171 11.07 5.21 12.97
CA GLY A 171 10.85 5.55 11.57
C GLY A 171 11.95 6.39 10.96
N THR A 172 11.96 6.42 9.63
CA THR A 172 12.67 7.42 8.85
C THR A 172 11.71 8.11 7.89
N ALA A 173 11.97 9.35 7.58
CA ALA A 173 11.22 10.13 6.59
C ALA A 173 12.15 11.15 5.92
N SER A 174 11.72 11.72 4.79
CA SER A 174 12.59 12.58 3.99
C SER A 174 12.77 14.00 4.54
N THR A 175 11.88 14.46 5.43
CA THR A 175 11.90 15.79 6.01
C THR A 175 11.52 15.79 7.49
N GLU A 176 11.87 16.85 8.22
CA GLU A 176 11.46 17.05 9.61
C GLU A 176 9.93 17.07 9.76
N ALA A 177 9.23 17.77 8.88
CA ALA A 177 7.77 17.82 8.91
C ALA A 177 7.13 16.44 8.75
N LYS A 178 7.69 15.58 7.90
CA LYS A 178 7.25 14.20 7.73
C LYS A 178 7.56 13.35 8.97
N CYS A 179 8.69 13.57 9.61
CA CYS A 179 9.01 12.92 10.89
C CYS A 179 8.01 13.31 11.97
N GLU A 180 7.67 14.58 12.10
CA GLU A 180 6.65 15.04 13.05
C GLU A 180 5.28 14.40 12.77
N LEU A 181 4.91 14.26 11.50
CA LEU A 181 3.68 13.58 11.10
C LEU A 181 3.69 12.12 11.54
N ALA A 182 4.78 11.39 11.33
CA ALA A 182 4.92 10.00 11.80
C ALA A 182 4.80 9.90 13.33
N LEU A 183 5.45 10.81 14.06
CA LEU A 183 5.35 10.87 15.54
C LEU A 183 3.91 11.12 15.99
N SER A 184 3.19 12.04 15.34
CA SER A 184 1.78 12.33 15.67
C SER A 184 0.85 11.15 15.41
N HIS A 185 1.26 10.18 14.57
CA HIS A 185 0.51 8.96 14.26
C HIS A 185 0.93 7.75 15.08
N GLY A 186 1.90 7.88 15.99
CA GLY A 186 2.24 6.81 16.92
C GLY A 186 3.63 6.22 16.77
N ALA A 187 4.48 6.73 15.86
CA ALA A 187 5.89 6.39 15.86
C ALA A 187 6.52 6.81 17.20
N THR A 188 7.42 5.99 17.73
CA THR A 188 8.14 6.32 18.97
C THR A 188 9.22 7.36 18.72
N GLU A 189 9.97 7.19 17.62
CA GLU A 189 10.98 8.10 17.12
C GLU A 189 10.90 8.14 15.60
N CYS A 190 11.32 9.24 15.00
CA CYS A 190 11.48 9.33 13.55
C CYS A 190 12.62 10.28 13.21
N PHE A 191 13.48 9.87 12.27
CA PHE A 191 14.67 10.63 11.88
C PHE A 191 14.66 10.93 10.39
N VAL A 192 15.25 12.09 10.03
CA VAL A 192 15.38 12.45 8.62
C VAL A 192 16.38 11.53 7.93
N SER A 193 15.93 10.84 6.89
CA SER A 193 16.69 9.81 6.20
C SER A 193 17.98 10.31 5.52
N GLY A 194 18.03 11.60 5.16
CA GLY A 194 19.20 12.23 4.57
C GLY A 194 20.21 12.80 5.56
N SER A 195 19.95 12.73 6.86
CA SER A 195 20.89 13.23 7.88
C SER A 195 22.14 12.38 7.93
N VAL A 196 23.31 13.01 8.11
CA VAL A 196 24.61 12.33 8.17
C VAL A 196 24.74 11.38 9.37
N ASP A 197 24.01 11.65 10.44
CA ASP A 197 24.02 10.88 11.69
C ASP A 197 22.81 9.93 11.84
N VAL A 198 22.02 9.74 10.77
CA VAL A 198 20.78 8.93 10.85
C VAL A 198 21.05 7.50 11.30
N GLU A 199 22.07 6.87 10.77
CA GLU A 199 22.42 5.49 11.14
C GLU A 199 22.81 5.37 12.62
N ASP A 200 23.59 6.31 13.15
CA ASP A 200 23.99 6.34 14.55
C ASP A 200 22.76 6.53 15.47
N ARG A 201 21.85 7.41 15.09
CA ARG A 201 20.61 7.62 15.83
C ARG A 201 19.71 6.39 15.82
N LEU A 202 19.56 5.74 14.67
CA LEU A 202 18.80 4.50 14.55
C LEU A 202 19.41 3.40 15.40
N ARG A 203 20.74 3.27 15.39
CA ARG A 203 21.47 2.31 16.23
C ARG A 203 21.30 2.58 17.73
N ALA A 204 21.26 3.84 18.12
CA ALA A 204 21.05 4.23 19.51
C ALA A 204 19.66 3.83 20.03
N CYS A 205 18.64 3.80 19.19
CA CYS A 205 17.30 3.34 19.54
C CYS A 205 17.20 1.83 19.79
N ALA A 206 18.09 1.05 19.18
CA ALA A 206 18.17 -0.41 19.33
C ALA A 206 19.65 -0.85 19.35
N PRO A 207 20.37 -0.67 20.49
CA PRO A 207 21.81 -0.95 20.55
C PRO A 207 22.18 -2.40 20.27
N ALA A 208 21.29 -3.35 20.58
CA ALA A 208 21.44 -4.77 20.28
C ALA A 208 21.00 -5.15 18.84
N GLY A 209 20.57 -4.17 18.06
CA GLY A 209 20.00 -4.36 16.72
C GLY A 209 18.49 -4.52 16.74
N TYR A 210 17.90 -4.34 15.55
CA TYR A 210 16.46 -4.50 15.36
C TYR A 210 16.11 -5.96 15.06
N PRO A 211 15.08 -6.54 15.68
CA PRO A 211 14.63 -7.89 15.33
C PRO A 211 14.06 -7.95 13.91
N VAL A 212 13.52 -6.84 13.43
CA VAL A 212 12.97 -6.71 12.08
C VAL A 212 13.14 -5.29 11.56
N VAL A 213 13.46 -5.16 10.29
CA VAL A 213 13.48 -3.91 9.53
C VAL A 213 12.50 -4.04 8.38
N TYR A 214 11.53 -3.12 8.30
CA TYR A 214 10.58 -3.02 7.19
C TYR A 214 11.05 -1.95 6.22
N ASP A 215 11.39 -2.35 5.01
CA ASP A 215 12.03 -1.49 4.02
C ASP A 215 11.27 -1.51 2.69
N SER A 216 10.64 -0.38 2.36
CA SER A 216 9.99 -0.13 1.07
C SER A 216 10.81 0.80 0.17
N VAL A 217 11.96 1.27 0.63
CA VAL A 217 12.84 2.19 -0.11
C VAL A 217 13.73 1.44 -1.07
N GLY A 218 14.37 0.36 -0.62
CA GLY A 218 15.13 -0.56 -1.46
C GLY A 218 16.61 -0.20 -1.58
N LYS A 219 17.03 0.14 -2.79
CA LYS A 219 18.46 0.32 -3.14
C LYS A 219 19.20 1.28 -2.20
N ALA A 220 18.62 2.42 -1.90
CA ALA A 220 19.27 3.47 -1.09
C ALA A 220 19.46 3.10 0.38
N THR A 221 18.62 2.21 0.93
CA THR A 221 18.61 1.86 2.36
C THR A 221 19.14 0.46 2.66
N TYR A 222 19.32 -0.38 1.63
CA TYR A 222 19.66 -1.80 1.80
C TYR A 222 20.83 -2.04 2.75
N ARG A 223 21.95 -1.37 2.54
CA ARG A 223 23.15 -1.55 3.35
C ARG A 223 22.96 -1.13 4.80
N MET A 224 22.36 0.01 5.02
CA MET A 224 22.05 0.51 6.36
C MET A 224 21.07 -0.41 7.08
N SER A 225 19.98 -0.77 6.43
CA SER A 225 18.97 -1.66 7.00
C SER A 225 19.55 -3.02 7.39
N LEU A 226 20.38 -3.60 6.53
CA LEU A 226 21.04 -4.87 6.80
C LEU A 226 21.95 -4.77 8.03
N GLY A 227 22.74 -3.68 8.13
CA GLY A 227 23.70 -3.44 9.23
C GLY A 227 23.06 -3.10 10.57
N LEU A 228 21.78 -2.74 10.58
CA LEU A 228 21.02 -2.41 11.81
C LEU A 228 20.28 -3.59 12.42
N LEU A 229 20.23 -4.74 11.74
CA LEU A 229 19.56 -5.94 12.25
C LEU A 229 20.32 -6.58 13.41
N ALA A 230 19.57 -7.05 14.40
CA ALA A 230 20.09 -7.94 15.42
C ALA A 230 20.46 -9.30 14.81
N PRO A 231 21.34 -10.10 15.48
CA PRO A 231 21.51 -11.50 15.10
C PRO A 231 20.16 -12.22 15.00
N LEU A 232 19.99 -13.05 13.99
CA LEU A 232 18.73 -13.75 13.64
C LEU A 232 17.59 -12.81 13.25
N GLY A 233 17.89 -11.54 13.00
CA GLY A 233 16.90 -10.55 12.58
C GLY A 233 16.42 -10.73 11.15
N THR A 234 15.29 -10.14 10.84
CA THR A 234 14.61 -10.26 9.54
C THR A 234 14.61 -8.93 8.79
N PHE A 235 15.15 -8.95 7.58
CA PHE A 235 15.00 -7.87 6.61
C PHE A 235 13.74 -8.12 5.79
N VAL A 236 12.74 -7.27 5.92
CA VAL A 236 11.51 -7.35 5.13
C VAL A 236 11.55 -6.30 4.04
N SER A 237 11.82 -6.72 2.82
CA SER A 237 11.78 -5.88 1.63
C SER A 237 10.39 -5.92 1.01
N PHE A 238 9.68 -4.78 0.99
CA PHE A 238 8.32 -4.75 0.45
C PHE A 238 8.04 -3.61 -0.53
N GLY A 239 9.09 -2.97 -1.04
CA GLY A 239 8.99 -1.92 -2.04
C GLY A 239 10.32 -1.50 -2.63
N ASN A 240 10.28 -0.62 -3.63
CA ASN A 240 11.44 -0.20 -4.43
C ASN A 240 11.41 1.31 -4.72
N ALA A 241 11.05 2.13 -3.74
CA ALA A 241 10.87 3.58 -3.96
C ALA A 241 12.13 4.29 -4.50
N SER A 242 13.33 3.82 -4.11
CA SER A 242 14.63 4.32 -4.63
C SER A 242 15.23 3.44 -5.72
N GLY A 243 14.50 2.44 -6.18
CA GLY A 243 14.97 1.40 -7.10
C GLY A 243 15.13 0.04 -6.42
N PRO A 244 15.19 -1.04 -7.22
CA PRO A 244 15.33 -2.39 -6.70
C PRO A 244 16.70 -2.61 -6.05
N ILE A 245 16.75 -3.50 -5.07
CA ILE A 245 17.99 -4.02 -4.51
C ILE A 245 18.66 -4.87 -5.61
N ASP A 246 19.93 -4.60 -5.91
CA ASP A 246 20.64 -5.25 -7.02
C ASP A 246 20.85 -6.76 -6.76
N ALA A 247 21.27 -7.13 -5.55
CA ALA A 247 21.49 -8.51 -5.15
C ALA A 247 21.45 -8.67 -3.63
N VAL A 248 21.05 -9.85 -3.19
CA VAL A 248 21.17 -10.30 -1.80
C VAL A 248 22.21 -11.41 -1.78
N VAL A 249 23.31 -11.19 -1.07
CA VAL A 249 24.45 -12.11 -1.02
C VAL A 249 24.37 -12.97 0.24
N PRO A 250 24.25 -14.30 0.12
CA PRO A 250 24.09 -15.18 1.29
C PRO A 250 25.20 -15.03 2.35
N SER A 251 26.46 -14.79 1.93
CA SER A 251 27.55 -14.58 2.89
C SER A 251 27.38 -13.31 3.72
N GLU A 252 26.75 -12.26 3.19
CA GLU A 252 26.44 -11.05 3.96
C GLU A 252 25.41 -11.34 5.06
N LEU A 253 24.41 -12.18 4.76
CA LEU A 253 23.42 -12.60 5.76
C LEU A 253 24.08 -13.43 6.88
N ALA A 254 24.97 -14.35 6.51
CA ALA A 254 25.71 -15.15 7.48
C ALA A 254 26.60 -14.29 8.38
N LEU A 255 27.38 -13.38 7.81
CA LEU A 255 28.29 -12.48 8.53
C LEU A 255 27.53 -11.45 9.39
N GLY A 256 26.36 -11.02 8.95
CA GLY A 256 25.50 -10.10 9.69
C GLY A 256 24.84 -10.71 10.94
N GLY A 257 24.98 -12.01 11.17
CA GLY A 257 24.42 -12.72 12.31
C GLY A 257 23.32 -13.71 11.96
N SER A 258 23.48 -14.47 10.89
CA SER A 258 22.49 -15.47 10.42
C SER A 258 21.14 -14.82 10.14
N LEU A 259 21.14 -13.77 9.35
CA LEU A 259 19.97 -12.95 9.05
C LEU A 259 19.00 -13.65 8.10
N TYR A 260 17.73 -13.29 8.22
CA TYR A 260 16.68 -13.66 7.28
C TYR A 260 16.40 -12.50 6.34
N PHE A 261 16.20 -12.80 5.06
CA PHE A 261 15.73 -11.82 4.07
C PHE A 261 14.48 -12.36 3.40
N THR A 262 13.43 -11.57 3.37
CA THR A 262 12.19 -11.93 2.68
C THR A 262 11.69 -10.77 1.84
N ARG A 263 11.03 -11.12 0.71
CA ARG A 263 10.36 -10.18 -0.20
C ARG A 263 8.89 -10.59 -0.33
N PRO A 264 8.07 -10.26 0.68
CA PRO A 264 6.66 -10.61 0.62
C PRO A 264 5.89 -9.73 -0.39
N THR A 265 4.75 -10.23 -0.83
CA THR A 265 3.78 -9.47 -1.62
C THR A 265 2.38 -9.66 -1.07
N LEU A 266 1.56 -8.63 -1.14
CA LEU A 266 0.16 -8.71 -0.71
C LEU A 266 -0.61 -9.77 -1.52
N ALA A 267 -0.35 -9.88 -2.82
CA ALA A 267 -1.03 -10.84 -3.69
C ALA A 267 -0.89 -12.29 -3.20
N THR A 268 0.28 -12.67 -2.69
CA THR A 268 0.51 -14.02 -2.13
C THR A 268 -0.38 -14.28 -0.91
N HIS A 269 -0.53 -13.29 -0.03
CA HIS A 269 -1.39 -13.41 1.15
C HIS A 269 -2.87 -13.45 0.76
N MET A 270 -3.30 -12.58 -0.16
CA MET A 270 -4.69 -12.53 -0.65
C MET A 270 -5.13 -13.82 -1.36
N ALA A 271 -4.20 -14.57 -1.96
CA ALA A 271 -4.48 -15.86 -2.57
C ALA A 271 -4.81 -16.97 -1.54
N ARG A 272 -4.54 -16.76 -0.27
CA ARG A 272 -4.92 -17.69 0.80
C ARG A 272 -6.41 -17.59 1.07
N VAL A 273 -7.09 -18.76 1.10
CA VAL A 273 -8.54 -18.83 1.30
C VAL A 273 -8.95 -18.11 2.58
N GLY A 274 -9.88 -17.16 2.46
CA GLY A 274 -10.45 -16.40 3.59
C GLY A 274 -9.56 -15.29 4.15
N TRP A 275 -8.30 -15.16 3.70
CA TRP A 275 -7.38 -14.17 4.25
C TRP A 275 -7.86 -12.73 4.00
N MET A 276 -8.29 -12.42 2.78
CA MET A 276 -8.74 -11.08 2.41
C MET A 276 -9.90 -10.59 3.28
N GLN A 277 -10.94 -11.44 3.46
CA GLN A 277 -12.08 -11.07 4.28
C GLN A 277 -11.69 -10.91 5.76
N ALA A 278 -10.89 -11.82 6.30
CA ALA A 278 -10.42 -11.74 7.68
C ALA A 278 -9.56 -10.48 7.92
N SER A 279 -8.70 -10.13 6.97
CA SER A 279 -7.91 -8.90 7.03
C SER A 279 -8.80 -7.66 6.96
N ALA A 280 -9.76 -7.62 6.03
CA ALA A 280 -10.71 -6.53 5.93
C ALA A 280 -11.51 -6.34 7.22
N ASP A 281 -11.97 -7.41 7.84
CA ASP A 281 -12.72 -7.36 9.09
C ASP A 281 -11.89 -6.73 10.22
N ARG A 282 -10.63 -7.11 10.38
CA ARG A 282 -9.72 -6.48 11.35
C ARG A 282 -9.50 -5.00 11.08
N ILE A 283 -9.30 -4.64 9.82
CA ILE A 283 -9.05 -3.25 9.40
C ILE A 283 -10.29 -2.40 9.65
N PHE A 284 -11.47 -2.87 9.28
CA PHE A 284 -12.72 -2.15 9.49
C PHE A 284 -13.05 -1.98 10.97
N GLU A 285 -12.77 -2.98 11.80
CA GLU A 285 -12.89 -2.86 13.24
C GLU A 285 -11.98 -1.75 13.79
N LEU A 286 -10.73 -1.70 13.37
CA LEU A 286 -9.80 -0.63 13.75
C LEU A 286 -10.28 0.75 13.29
N MET A 287 -10.83 0.87 12.10
CA MET A 287 -11.39 2.11 11.59
C MET A 287 -12.62 2.56 12.40
N GLN A 288 -13.54 1.62 12.71
CA GLN A 288 -14.76 1.90 13.47
C GLN A 288 -14.49 2.28 14.93
N THR A 289 -13.44 1.73 15.54
CA THR A 289 -13.07 1.98 16.94
C THR A 289 -12.10 3.13 17.13
N GLY A 290 -11.64 3.77 16.04
CA GLY A 290 -10.69 4.88 16.08
C GLY A 290 -9.23 4.47 16.23
N GLY A 291 -8.90 3.17 16.19
CA GLY A 291 -7.52 2.65 16.24
C GLY A 291 -6.75 2.91 14.95
N LEU A 292 -7.44 3.13 13.84
CA LEU A 292 -6.88 3.43 12.54
C LEU A 292 -7.68 4.53 11.87
N LYS A 293 -6.99 5.62 11.54
CA LYS A 293 -7.50 6.72 10.71
C LYS A 293 -6.69 6.80 9.44
N VAL A 294 -7.36 6.85 8.29
CA VAL A 294 -6.71 7.02 6.99
C VAL A 294 -6.60 8.51 6.69
N ASP A 295 -5.37 9.01 6.58
CA ASP A 295 -5.11 10.40 6.23
C ASP A 295 -5.13 10.56 4.71
N ILE A 296 -6.19 11.16 4.19
CA ILE A 296 -6.35 11.49 2.77
C ILE A 296 -5.90 12.93 2.57
N ASN A 297 -4.62 13.09 2.25
CA ASN A 297 -3.99 14.43 2.21
C ASN A 297 -3.99 15.02 0.80
N GLN A 298 -4.24 14.22 -0.24
CA GLN A 298 -4.30 14.68 -1.63
C GLN A 298 -5.46 14.02 -2.35
N ARG A 299 -6.22 14.81 -3.10
CA ARG A 299 -7.26 14.35 -4.03
C ARG A 299 -7.01 14.95 -5.40
N TYR A 300 -7.04 14.12 -6.43
CA TYR A 300 -6.84 14.51 -7.82
C TYR A 300 -8.04 14.08 -8.64
N ALA A 301 -8.47 14.91 -9.58
CA ALA A 301 -9.39 14.46 -10.62
C ALA A 301 -8.73 13.39 -11.49
N LEU A 302 -9.51 12.52 -12.11
CA LEU A 302 -8.99 11.48 -13.00
C LEU A 302 -8.07 12.06 -14.10
N ASP A 303 -8.41 13.22 -14.64
CA ASP A 303 -7.60 13.93 -15.64
C ASP A 303 -6.22 14.36 -15.13
N ASP A 304 -6.05 14.48 -13.84
CA ASP A 304 -4.80 14.91 -13.20
C ASP A 304 -3.87 13.73 -12.84
N VAL A 305 -4.11 12.55 -13.37
CA VAL A 305 -3.35 11.34 -13.02
C VAL A 305 -1.85 11.49 -13.23
N VAL A 306 -1.44 12.20 -14.27
CA VAL A 306 -0.01 12.46 -14.56
C VAL A 306 0.61 13.29 -13.43
N ARG A 307 -0.06 14.35 -12.99
CA ARG A 307 0.38 15.18 -11.86
C ARG A 307 0.42 14.38 -10.56
N ALA A 308 -0.59 13.55 -10.32
CA ALA A 308 -0.65 12.69 -9.15
C ALA A 308 0.56 11.74 -9.04
N HIS A 309 0.94 11.09 -10.13
CA HIS A 309 2.13 10.23 -10.16
C HIS A 309 3.43 11.02 -10.02
N ARG A 310 3.54 12.20 -10.63
CA ARG A 310 4.71 13.08 -10.46
C ARG A 310 4.87 13.52 -9.01
N ASP A 311 3.79 13.87 -8.34
CA ASP A 311 3.81 14.27 -6.94
C ASP A 311 4.22 13.12 -6.02
N LEU A 312 3.70 11.92 -6.27
CA LEU A 312 4.06 10.72 -5.50
C LEU A 312 5.54 10.36 -5.68
N GLU A 313 6.00 10.27 -6.91
CA GLU A 313 7.39 9.92 -7.22
C GLU A 313 8.38 11.02 -6.77
N GLY A 314 7.96 12.28 -6.83
CA GLY A 314 8.71 13.44 -6.34
C GLY A 314 8.71 13.62 -4.82
N ARG A 315 8.08 12.71 -4.07
CA ARG A 315 7.95 12.76 -2.60
C ARG A 315 7.26 14.04 -2.10
N ARG A 316 6.34 14.60 -2.89
CA ARG A 316 5.55 15.79 -2.55
C ARG A 316 4.23 15.44 -1.86
N THR A 317 3.99 14.16 -1.55
CA THR A 317 2.77 13.68 -0.90
C THR A 317 3.07 13.18 0.52
N THR A 318 2.04 13.21 1.36
CA THR A 318 1.99 12.56 2.68
C THR A 318 0.72 11.75 2.79
N GLY A 319 0.71 10.72 3.64
CA GLY A 319 -0.47 9.89 3.80
C GLY A 319 -0.92 9.27 2.49
N SER A 320 -2.21 9.22 2.28
CA SER A 320 -2.84 8.61 1.12
C SER A 320 -3.32 9.63 0.10
N SER A 321 -3.26 9.25 -1.17
CA SER A 321 -3.74 10.04 -2.31
C SER A 321 -4.85 9.29 -3.04
N LEU A 322 -5.86 10.04 -3.50
CA LEU A 322 -6.99 9.50 -4.27
C LEU A 322 -7.04 10.12 -5.66
N LEU A 323 -7.48 9.31 -6.64
CA LEU A 323 -8.09 9.78 -7.88
C LEU A 323 -9.60 9.72 -7.72
N ILE A 324 -10.27 10.78 -8.12
CA ILE A 324 -11.72 10.88 -8.13
C ILE A 324 -12.19 10.82 -9.59
N PRO A 325 -12.87 9.74 -10.00
CA PRO A 325 -13.30 9.54 -11.38
C PRO A 325 -14.44 10.45 -11.81
#